data_baa18161df8be2e5edc88137745ef3b2
#
_entry.id   baa18161df8be2e5edc88137745ef3b2
#
_cell.length_a   1.000
_cell.length_b   1.000
_cell.length_c   1.000
_cell.angle_alpha   90.00
_cell.angle_beta   90.00
_cell.angle_gamma   90.00
#
_symmetry.space_group_name_H-M   'P 1'
#
loop_
_entity.id
_entity.type
_entity.pdbx_description
1 polymer ?
#
loop_
_entity_poly.entity_id
_entity_poly.type
_entity_poly.pdbx_seq_one_letter_code
_entity_poly.pdbx_strand_id
1 'polypeptide(L)'
;MRKILFASLFVLATSFSLFAQKSSDKLDVFGGYSYTRFNPGQGASAINQNGWESMATFRLTPTFGISADMNGSYHSENGADNKIYTYLFGPEFKMPNEKGSVFVHGLLGFAHDNVSVDFLGTPLSTSDNAFATALGGGYDWKASDAISVRLFQFDYLMTRFGSQTQNNIRLSFGVTFHPKFGRGL
;
A
#
# COMPACT_ATOMS: atom_id res chain seq x y z
N MET A 1 -0.56 2.71 -28.64
CA MET A 1 -0.36 3.09 -27.24
C MET A 1 -0.43 1.89 -26.28
N ARG A 2 -1.46 0.99 -26.32
CA ARG A 2 -1.55 -0.21 -25.45
C ARG A 2 -0.34 -1.17 -25.57
N LYS A 3 0.24 -1.36 -26.77
CA LYS A 3 1.40 -2.25 -26.99
C LYS A 3 2.70 -1.72 -26.36
N ILE A 4 2.86 -0.41 -26.25
CA ILE A 4 4.03 0.23 -25.63
C ILE A 4 3.95 0.09 -24.11
N LEU A 5 2.73 0.16 -23.54
CA LEU A 5 2.51 -0.01 -22.09
C LEU A 5 2.87 -1.44 -21.62
N PHE A 6 2.50 -2.47 -22.42
CA PHE A 6 2.85 -3.85 -22.13
C PHE A 6 4.36 -4.12 -22.29
N ALA A 7 5.02 -3.50 -23.27
CA ALA A 7 6.45 -3.63 -23.45
C ALA A 7 7.23 -2.98 -22.30
N SER A 8 6.82 -1.81 -21.83
CA SER A 8 7.46 -1.15 -20.68
C SER A 8 7.26 -1.91 -19.37
N LEU A 9 6.07 -2.50 -19.16
CA LEU A 9 5.79 -3.34 -17.99
C LEU A 9 6.63 -4.64 -18.01
N PHE A 10 6.81 -5.24 -19.20
CA PHE A 10 7.63 -6.44 -19.37
C PHE A 10 9.11 -6.15 -19.16
N VAL A 11 9.63 -5.02 -19.64
CA VAL A 11 11.02 -4.57 -19.40
C VAL A 11 11.25 -4.28 -17.91
N LEU A 12 10.27 -3.69 -17.21
CA LEU A 12 10.36 -3.48 -15.77
C LEU A 12 10.41 -4.81 -15.00
N ALA A 13 9.57 -5.78 -15.37
CA ALA A 13 9.54 -7.10 -14.74
C ALA A 13 10.85 -7.90 -14.97
N THR A 14 11.47 -7.78 -16.15
CA THR A 14 12.78 -8.45 -16.43
C THR A 14 13.95 -7.78 -15.72
N SER A 15 13.88 -6.48 -15.44
CA SER A 15 14.92 -5.76 -14.69
C SER A 15 15.03 -6.23 -13.23
N PHE A 16 13.93 -6.67 -12.62
CA PHE A 16 13.92 -7.23 -11.27
C PHE A 16 14.63 -8.58 -11.17
N SER A 17 14.65 -9.35 -12.25
CA SER A 17 15.31 -10.67 -12.28
C SER A 17 16.84 -10.60 -12.19
N LEU A 18 17.45 -9.49 -12.61
CA LEU A 18 18.91 -9.29 -12.56
C LEU A 18 19.45 -8.94 -11.18
N PHE A 19 18.62 -8.36 -10.32
CA PHE A 19 19.00 -8.03 -8.94
C PHE A 19 18.77 -9.18 -7.95
N ALA A 20 17.97 -10.19 -8.32
CA ALA A 20 17.64 -11.33 -7.47
C ALA A 20 18.81 -12.32 -7.27
N GLN A 21 19.87 -12.23 -8.07
CA GLN A 21 20.92 -13.25 -8.10
C GLN A 21 21.98 -13.18 -6.99
N LYS A 22 21.95 -12.21 -6.08
CA LYS A 22 23.06 -12.03 -5.13
C LYS A 22 22.75 -12.05 -3.64
N SER A 23 21.51 -12.25 -3.18
CA SER A 23 21.24 -12.37 -1.74
C SER A 23 19.83 -12.90 -1.44
N SER A 24 19.73 -13.90 -0.57
CA SER A 24 18.53 -14.72 -0.34
C SER A 24 17.40 -14.07 0.50
N ASP A 25 17.56 -12.84 1.01
CA ASP A 25 16.61 -12.25 1.94
C ASP A 25 16.33 -10.76 1.64
N LYS A 26 16.19 -10.42 0.36
CA LYS A 26 16.07 -9.01 -0.05
C LYS A 26 14.65 -8.51 -0.29
N LEU A 27 13.66 -9.37 -0.25
CA LEU A 27 12.29 -9.01 -0.53
C LEU A 27 11.39 -9.37 0.65
N ASP A 28 10.66 -8.40 1.17
CA ASP A 28 9.55 -8.60 2.08
C ASP A 28 8.24 -8.32 1.32
N VAL A 29 7.26 -9.20 1.40
CA VAL A 29 5.95 -9.04 0.75
C VAL A 29 4.87 -9.13 1.82
N PHE A 30 4.22 -8.03 2.11
CA PHE A 30 3.08 -7.93 3.02
C PHE A 30 1.78 -8.03 2.25
N GLY A 31 0.78 -8.66 2.86
CA GLY A 31 -0.60 -8.64 2.44
C GLY A 31 -1.52 -8.70 3.65
N GLY A 32 -2.56 -7.88 3.67
CA GLY A 32 -3.43 -7.81 4.81
C GLY A 32 -4.71 -7.00 4.60
N TYR A 33 -5.47 -6.94 5.67
CA TYR A 33 -6.66 -6.09 5.78
C TYR A 33 -6.24 -4.69 6.15
N SER A 34 -6.94 -3.69 5.63
CA SER A 34 -6.79 -2.30 5.98
C SER A 34 -8.13 -1.64 6.32
N TYR A 35 -8.09 -0.78 7.32
CA TYR A 35 -9.18 0.11 7.70
C TYR A 35 -8.70 1.54 7.54
N THR A 36 -9.43 2.34 6.76
CA THR A 36 -9.11 3.75 6.52
C THR A 36 -10.23 4.63 7.04
N ARG A 37 -9.92 5.53 7.96
CA ARG A 37 -10.79 6.65 8.33
C ARG A 37 -10.48 7.81 7.40
N PHE A 38 -11.31 7.91 6.36
CA PHE A 38 -11.19 8.95 5.35
C PHE A 38 -11.91 10.23 5.81
N ASN A 39 -11.22 11.35 5.73
CA ASN A 39 -11.77 12.67 6.06
C ASN A 39 -11.90 13.49 4.79
N PRO A 40 -13.11 13.64 4.21
CA PRO A 40 -13.32 14.39 2.97
C PRO A 40 -12.99 15.88 3.07
N GLY A 41 -12.92 16.43 4.28
CA GLY A 41 -12.73 17.87 4.50
C GLY A 41 -14.04 18.66 4.40
N GLN A 42 -13.95 20.00 4.40
CA GLN A 42 -15.08 20.95 4.23
C GLN A 42 -16.25 20.75 5.20
N GLY A 43 -16.01 20.23 6.41
CA GLY A 43 -17.06 19.97 7.38
C GLY A 43 -17.91 18.71 7.13
N ALA A 44 -17.59 17.93 6.11
CA ALA A 44 -18.22 16.63 5.90
C ALA A 44 -17.77 15.61 6.97
N SER A 45 -18.66 14.69 7.31
CA SER A 45 -18.36 13.64 8.27
C SER A 45 -17.30 12.68 7.71
N ALA A 46 -16.41 12.22 8.61
CA ALA A 46 -15.42 11.22 8.22
C ALA A 46 -16.09 9.88 7.88
N ILE A 47 -15.58 9.24 6.83
CA ILE A 47 -16.10 7.99 6.28
C ILE A 47 -15.16 6.83 6.67
N ASN A 48 -15.72 5.75 7.16
CA ASN A 48 -14.98 4.54 7.49
C ASN A 48 -14.96 3.61 6.28
N GLN A 49 -13.79 3.28 5.79
CA GLN A 49 -13.58 2.42 4.63
C GLN A 49 -12.84 1.15 5.05
N ASN A 50 -13.29 0.01 4.55
CA ASN A 50 -12.63 -1.27 4.74
C ASN A 50 -11.97 -1.70 3.45
N GLY A 51 -10.86 -2.43 3.54
CA GLY A 51 -10.15 -2.81 2.34
C GLY A 51 -8.99 -3.76 2.55
N TRP A 52 -8.08 -3.73 1.63
CA TRP A 52 -6.87 -4.54 1.63
C TRP A 52 -5.64 -3.66 1.40
N GLU A 53 -4.50 -4.14 1.85
CA GLU A 53 -3.20 -3.53 1.59
C GLU A 53 -2.21 -4.62 1.18
N SER A 54 -1.36 -4.29 0.23
CA SER A 54 -0.22 -5.09 -0.16
C SER A 54 1.01 -4.19 -0.29
N MET A 55 2.12 -4.60 0.31
CA MET A 55 3.37 -3.86 0.27
C MET A 55 4.52 -4.80 -0.10
N ALA A 56 5.33 -4.39 -1.05
CA ALA A 56 6.57 -5.07 -1.39
C ALA A 56 7.75 -4.18 -1.03
N THR A 57 8.64 -4.66 -0.17
CA THR A 57 9.85 -3.93 0.26
C THR A 57 11.10 -4.63 -0.22
N PHE A 58 11.87 -3.94 -1.04
CA PHE A 58 13.20 -4.41 -1.45
C PHE A 58 14.26 -3.92 -0.46
N ARG A 59 14.90 -4.84 0.24
CA ARG A 59 15.94 -4.55 1.25
C ARG A 59 17.29 -4.28 0.58
N LEU A 60 17.78 -3.06 0.74
CA LEU A 60 19.12 -2.66 0.32
C LEU A 60 20.17 -3.01 1.37
N THR A 61 19.77 -2.88 2.65
CA THR A 61 20.51 -3.33 3.84
C THR A 61 19.55 -4.04 4.80
N PRO A 62 20.02 -4.70 5.85
CA PRO A 62 19.14 -5.30 6.87
C PRO A 62 18.17 -4.31 7.54
N THR A 63 18.54 -3.03 7.56
CA THR A 63 17.77 -1.97 8.25
C THR A 63 17.11 -0.98 7.31
N PHE A 64 17.46 -0.96 6.01
CA PHE A 64 16.94 0.00 5.04
C PHE A 64 16.45 -0.70 3.78
N GLY A 65 15.29 -0.30 3.29
CA GLY A 65 14.70 -0.77 2.04
C GLY A 65 13.88 0.30 1.34
N ILE A 66 13.42 -0.05 0.16
CA ILE A 66 12.47 0.73 -0.63
C ILE A 66 11.19 -0.08 -0.75
N SER A 67 10.08 0.54 -0.38
CA SER A 67 8.75 -0.06 -0.37
C SER A 67 7.91 0.47 -1.51
N ALA A 68 7.09 -0.41 -2.09
CA ALA A 68 5.96 -0.10 -2.95
C ALA A 68 4.69 -0.59 -2.25
N ASP A 69 3.77 0.31 -1.96
CA ASP A 69 2.51 0.08 -1.26
C ASP A 69 1.33 0.25 -2.21
N MET A 70 0.39 -0.66 -2.15
CA MET A 70 -0.87 -0.63 -2.87
C MET A 70 -1.99 -0.90 -1.86
N ASN A 71 -3.00 -0.03 -1.84
CA ASN A 71 -4.17 -0.19 -0.99
C ASN A 71 -5.45 0.02 -1.81
N GLY A 72 -6.49 -0.76 -1.50
CA GLY A 72 -7.85 -0.54 -1.98
C GLY A 72 -8.80 -0.41 -0.80
N SER A 73 -9.49 0.71 -0.70
CA SER A 73 -10.45 1.03 0.36
C SER A 73 -11.85 1.22 -0.23
N TYR A 74 -12.86 0.68 0.42
CA TYR A 74 -14.22 0.60 -0.08
C TYR A 74 -15.23 1.06 0.98
N HIS A 75 -16.22 1.83 0.52
CA HIS A 75 -17.36 2.24 1.32
C HIS A 75 -18.62 2.27 0.44
N SER A 76 -19.70 1.69 0.93
CA SER A 76 -21.00 1.72 0.25
C SER A 76 -22.05 2.20 1.24
N GLU A 77 -22.74 3.27 0.91
CA GLU A 77 -23.82 3.85 1.72
C GLU A 77 -24.87 4.51 0.83
N ASN A 78 -26.16 4.26 1.13
CA ASN A 78 -27.30 4.89 0.46
C ASN A 78 -27.31 4.79 -1.08
N GLY A 79 -26.80 3.67 -1.65
CA GLY A 79 -26.71 3.48 -3.09
C GLY A 79 -25.55 4.21 -3.78
N ALA A 80 -24.65 4.79 -2.99
CA ALA A 80 -23.38 5.33 -3.47
C ALA A 80 -22.23 4.40 -3.08
N ASP A 81 -21.42 4.02 -4.05
CA ASP A 81 -20.18 3.25 -3.85
C ASP A 81 -18.98 4.19 -4.01
N ASN A 82 -18.13 4.24 -2.99
CA ASN A 82 -16.85 4.93 -3.02
C ASN A 82 -15.71 3.91 -2.96
N LYS A 83 -14.76 4.02 -3.89
CA LYS A 83 -13.59 3.14 -4.00
C LYS A 83 -12.35 3.99 -4.17
N ILE A 84 -11.43 3.92 -3.21
CA ILE A 84 -10.17 4.65 -3.26
C ILE A 84 -9.02 3.64 -3.36
N TYR A 85 -8.19 3.81 -4.38
CA TYR A 85 -6.94 3.06 -4.55
C TYR A 85 -5.77 3.99 -4.34
N THR A 86 -4.79 3.57 -3.53
CA THR A 86 -3.53 4.30 -3.37
C THR A 86 -2.37 3.47 -3.88
N TYR A 87 -1.40 4.16 -4.50
CA TYR A 87 -0.16 3.59 -5.03
C TYR A 87 0.97 4.49 -4.56
N LEU A 88 1.71 4.02 -3.58
CA LEU A 88 2.73 4.79 -2.91
C LEU A 88 4.08 4.08 -2.98
N PHE A 89 5.16 4.87 -2.92
CA PHE A 89 6.51 4.37 -3.03
C PHE A 89 7.45 5.22 -2.15
N GLY A 90 8.41 4.60 -1.48
CA GLY A 90 9.37 5.34 -0.69
C GLY A 90 10.24 4.50 0.24
N PRO A 91 11.08 5.15 1.04
CA PRO A 91 11.98 4.49 1.97
C PRO A 91 11.26 3.86 3.17
N GLU A 92 11.80 2.74 3.61
CA GLU A 92 11.42 2.05 4.85
C GLU A 92 12.66 1.72 5.67
N PHE A 93 12.61 2.04 6.96
CA PHE A 93 13.60 1.65 7.95
C PHE A 93 13.04 0.58 8.85
N LYS A 94 13.78 -0.50 9.03
CA LYS A 94 13.43 -1.67 9.85
C LYS A 94 14.46 -1.85 10.95
N MET A 95 13.98 -1.98 12.17
CA MET A 95 14.78 -2.23 13.38
C MET A 95 14.43 -3.63 13.91
N PRO A 96 15.24 -4.65 13.60
CA PRO A 96 15.02 -6.01 14.09
C PRO A 96 15.22 -6.10 15.60
N ASN A 97 14.44 -6.97 16.24
CA ASN A 97 14.63 -7.40 17.64
C ASN A 97 14.46 -8.92 17.73
N GLU A 98 14.62 -9.49 18.94
CA GLU A 98 14.56 -10.94 19.16
C GLU A 98 13.22 -11.58 18.73
N LYS A 99 12.11 -10.86 18.86
CA LYS A 99 10.75 -11.38 18.62
C LYS A 99 10.14 -10.90 17.31
N GLY A 100 10.80 -9.98 16.58
CA GLY A 100 10.25 -9.41 15.36
C GLY A 100 11.01 -8.19 14.90
N SER A 101 10.30 -7.20 14.38
CA SER A 101 10.89 -5.94 13.95
C SER A 101 9.89 -4.79 14.00
N VAL A 102 10.34 -3.63 14.46
CA VAL A 102 9.66 -2.36 14.26
C VAL A 102 10.08 -1.80 12.91
N PHE A 103 9.16 -1.21 12.17
CA PHE A 103 9.48 -0.49 10.95
C PHE A 103 8.81 0.89 10.92
N VAL A 104 9.41 1.81 10.19
CA VAL A 104 8.85 3.12 9.86
C VAL A 104 9.10 3.40 8.40
N HIS A 105 8.14 4.06 7.74
CA HIS A 105 8.26 4.42 6.33
C HIS A 105 7.71 5.81 6.04
N GLY A 106 8.22 6.40 4.96
CA GLY A 106 7.69 7.61 4.35
C GLY A 106 7.47 7.36 2.87
N LEU A 107 6.20 7.38 2.44
CA LEU A 107 5.81 7.00 1.08
C LEU A 107 5.14 8.17 0.38
N LEU A 108 5.31 8.25 -0.94
CA LEU A 108 4.67 9.26 -1.80
C LEU A 108 4.20 8.61 -3.10
N GLY A 109 3.16 9.19 -3.71
CA GLY A 109 2.59 8.66 -4.94
C GLY A 109 1.25 9.30 -5.27
N PHE A 110 0.26 8.48 -5.61
CA PHE A 110 -1.05 8.97 -6.00
C PHE A 110 -2.18 8.10 -5.45
N ALA A 111 -3.35 8.72 -5.33
CA ALA A 111 -4.62 8.08 -5.04
C ALA A 111 -5.55 8.23 -6.23
N HIS A 112 -6.34 7.21 -6.51
CA HIS A 112 -7.41 7.19 -7.50
C HIS A 112 -8.73 6.95 -6.79
N ASP A 113 -9.63 7.92 -6.84
CA ASP A 113 -10.99 7.83 -6.30
C ASP A 113 -11.96 7.51 -7.43
N ASN A 114 -12.92 6.62 -7.15
CA ASN A 114 -14.02 6.29 -8.04
C ASN A 114 -15.31 6.26 -7.22
N VAL A 115 -16.20 7.19 -7.52
CA VAL A 115 -17.52 7.29 -6.91
C VAL A 115 -18.56 6.88 -7.94
N SER A 116 -19.39 5.90 -7.62
CA SER A 116 -20.52 5.44 -8.45
C SER A 116 -21.82 5.60 -7.70
N VAL A 117 -22.81 6.18 -8.35
CA VAL A 117 -24.17 6.37 -7.82
C VAL A 117 -25.17 5.79 -8.83
N ASP A 118 -26.10 4.98 -8.34
CA ASP A 118 -27.20 4.48 -9.17
C ASP A 118 -28.37 5.49 -9.13
N PHE A 119 -28.61 6.15 -10.23
CA PHE A 119 -29.71 7.10 -10.37
C PHE A 119 -30.76 6.55 -11.34
N LEU A 120 -31.92 6.13 -10.81
CA LEU A 120 -33.05 5.59 -11.58
C LEU A 120 -32.67 4.40 -12.50
N GLY A 121 -31.78 3.51 -12.03
CA GLY A 121 -31.32 2.37 -12.84
C GLY A 121 -30.24 2.70 -13.88
N THR A 122 -29.71 3.93 -13.85
CA THR A 122 -28.56 4.33 -14.69
C THR A 122 -27.35 4.60 -13.80
N PRO A 123 -26.26 3.81 -13.89
CA PRO A 123 -25.06 4.05 -13.12
C PRO A 123 -24.33 5.30 -13.65
N LEU A 124 -24.16 6.28 -12.77
CA LEU A 124 -23.32 7.45 -12.97
C LEU A 124 -22.03 7.25 -12.18
N SER A 125 -20.89 7.36 -12.84
CA SER A 125 -19.58 7.26 -12.18
C SER A 125 -18.72 8.47 -12.49
N THR A 126 -17.99 8.93 -11.47
CA THR A 126 -16.96 9.95 -11.61
C THR A 126 -15.66 9.43 -10.98
N SER A 127 -14.53 9.84 -11.53
CA SER A 127 -13.22 9.47 -10.99
C SER A 127 -12.30 10.67 -10.93
N ASP A 128 -11.44 10.72 -9.92
CA ASP A 128 -10.43 11.74 -9.74
C ASP A 128 -9.10 11.14 -9.30
N ASN A 129 -8.00 11.82 -9.63
CA ASN A 129 -6.65 11.43 -9.22
C ASN A 129 -6.06 12.52 -8.32
N ALA A 130 -5.41 12.08 -7.25
CA ALA A 130 -4.80 12.97 -6.29
C ALA A 130 -3.36 12.59 -6.00
N PHE A 131 -2.55 13.57 -5.66
CA PHE A 131 -1.28 13.32 -5.00
C PHE A 131 -1.54 12.74 -3.60
N ALA A 132 -0.76 11.74 -3.21
CA ALA A 132 -0.89 11.07 -1.93
C ALA A 132 0.47 10.85 -1.27
N THR A 133 0.51 10.96 0.06
CA THR A 133 1.68 10.62 0.88
C THR A 133 1.25 9.87 2.11
N ALA A 134 2.08 8.94 2.57
CA ALA A 134 1.89 8.26 3.84
C ALA A 134 3.16 8.34 4.69
N LEU A 135 2.97 8.63 5.98
CA LEU A 135 4.01 8.52 6.99
C LEU A 135 3.50 7.60 8.08
N GLY A 136 4.22 6.52 8.33
CA GLY A 136 3.74 5.53 9.26
C GLY A 136 4.77 4.49 9.64
N GLY A 137 4.27 3.42 10.25
CA GLY A 137 5.08 2.30 10.68
C GLY A 137 4.27 1.29 11.47
N GLY A 138 4.93 0.23 11.89
CA GLY A 138 4.27 -0.87 12.57
C GLY A 138 5.23 -1.85 13.20
N TYR A 139 4.67 -2.99 13.55
CA TYR A 139 5.40 -4.10 14.15
C TYR A 139 5.07 -5.43 13.47
N ASP A 140 6.11 -6.08 12.98
CA ASP A 140 6.07 -7.43 12.40
C ASP A 140 6.59 -8.41 13.45
N TRP A 141 5.72 -9.27 13.99
CA TRP A 141 6.09 -10.36 14.89
C TRP A 141 6.61 -11.54 14.08
N LYS A 142 7.80 -12.02 14.41
CA LYS A 142 8.44 -13.15 13.72
C LYS A 142 7.77 -14.48 14.10
N ALA A 143 7.01 -15.06 13.19
CA ALA A 143 6.42 -16.39 13.35
C ALA A 143 7.37 -17.50 12.90
N SER A 144 8.15 -17.26 11.83
CA SER A 144 9.20 -18.14 11.31
C SER A 144 10.24 -17.34 10.53
N ASP A 145 11.23 -18.01 9.95
CA ASP A 145 12.21 -17.34 9.08
C ASP A 145 11.62 -16.90 7.73
N ALA A 146 10.48 -17.44 7.33
CA ALA A 146 9.82 -17.13 6.07
C ALA A 146 8.57 -16.27 6.24
N ILE A 147 8.02 -16.16 7.47
CA ILE A 147 6.73 -15.54 7.74
C ILE A 147 6.80 -14.70 9.01
N SER A 148 6.34 -13.47 8.93
CA SER A 148 6.01 -12.61 10.06
C SER A 148 4.53 -12.24 10.03
N VAL A 149 3.96 -12.00 11.21
CA VAL A 149 2.60 -11.47 11.36
C VAL A 149 2.71 -9.99 11.66
N ARG A 150 2.18 -9.14 10.79
CA ARG A 150 2.05 -7.71 11.08
C ARG A 150 0.91 -7.51 12.05
N LEU A 151 1.25 -7.25 13.31
CA LEU A 151 0.26 -7.09 14.37
C LEU A 151 -0.52 -5.79 14.20
N PHE A 152 0.16 -4.73 13.77
CA PHE A 152 -0.42 -3.45 13.42
C PHE A 152 0.53 -2.67 12.50
N GLN A 153 -0.06 -1.85 11.66
CA GLN A 153 0.55 -0.74 10.96
C GLN A 153 -0.37 0.46 11.10
N PHE A 154 0.18 1.61 11.41
CA PHE A 154 -0.52 2.87 11.50
C PHE A 154 0.11 3.85 10.53
N ASP A 155 -0.71 4.44 9.64
CA ASP A 155 -0.29 5.44 8.67
C ASP A 155 -1.14 6.71 8.78
N TYR A 156 -0.47 7.83 8.81
CA TYR A 156 -1.06 9.11 8.48
C TYR A 156 -1.00 9.26 6.96
N LEU A 157 -2.16 9.17 6.32
CA LEU A 157 -2.33 9.20 4.87
C LEU A 157 -2.91 10.56 4.46
N MET A 158 -2.10 11.38 3.82
CA MET A 158 -2.55 12.65 3.24
C MET A 158 -2.84 12.45 1.76
N THR A 159 -4.02 12.90 1.33
CA THR A 159 -4.42 12.95 -0.09
C THR A 159 -4.80 14.38 -0.46
N ARG A 160 -4.68 14.73 -1.74
CA ARG A 160 -5.02 16.07 -2.23
C ARG A 160 -5.92 15.97 -3.45
N PHE A 161 -7.19 15.71 -3.22
CA PHE A 161 -8.22 15.73 -4.26
C PHE A 161 -8.67 17.16 -4.53
N GLY A 162 -8.62 17.57 -5.82
CA GLY A 162 -8.90 18.94 -6.22
C GLY A 162 -7.96 19.94 -5.54
N SER A 163 -8.51 20.97 -4.90
CA SER A 163 -7.75 21.98 -4.14
C SER A 163 -7.73 21.71 -2.63
N GLN A 164 -8.29 20.58 -2.17
CA GLN A 164 -8.45 20.25 -0.77
C GLN A 164 -7.45 19.18 -0.32
N THR A 165 -6.91 19.36 0.88
CA THR A 165 -6.06 18.35 1.53
C THR A 165 -6.91 17.54 2.51
N GLN A 166 -6.94 16.23 2.32
CA GLN A 166 -7.58 15.28 3.22
C GLN A 166 -6.51 14.63 4.09
N ASN A 167 -6.79 14.57 5.38
CA ASN A 167 -5.94 13.98 6.40
C ASN A 167 -6.61 12.71 6.92
N ASN A 168 -6.09 11.57 6.54
CA ASN A 168 -6.70 10.28 6.78
C ASN A 168 -5.82 9.46 7.72
N ILE A 169 -6.43 8.49 8.39
CA ILE A 169 -5.74 7.50 9.22
C ILE A 169 -6.01 6.13 8.63
N ARG A 170 -4.95 5.37 8.37
CA ARG A 170 -5.03 3.98 7.93
C ARG A 170 -4.44 3.06 9.01
N LEU A 171 -5.14 1.99 9.31
CA LEU A 171 -4.72 0.90 10.19
C LEU A 171 -4.72 -0.39 9.40
N SER A 172 -3.63 -1.16 9.47
CA SER A 172 -3.51 -2.43 8.74
C SER A 172 -2.91 -3.52 9.60
N PHE A 173 -3.28 -4.77 9.30
CA PHE A 173 -2.73 -5.97 9.90
C PHE A 173 -2.79 -7.12 8.91
N GLY A 174 -1.88 -8.09 9.03
CA GLY A 174 -1.81 -9.18 8.06
C GLY A 174 -0.54 -10.00 8.19
N VAL A 175 -0.04 -10.49 7.06
CA VAL A 175 1.11 -11.40 7.00
C VAL A 175 2.17 -10.83 6.07
N THR A 176 3.43 -10.90 6.50
CA THR A 176 4.60 -10.58 5.70
C THR A 176 5.36 -11.85 5.37
N PHE A 177 5.56 -12.10 4.09
CA PHE A 177 6.39 -13.19 3.58
C PHE A 177 7.80 -12.69 3.30
N HIS A 178 8.80 -13.52 3.65
CA HIS A 178 10.22 -13.31 3.38
C HIS A 178 10.72 -14.39 2.42
N PRO A 179 10.46 -14.26 1.10
CA PRO A 179 10.84 -15.29 0.13
C PRO A 179 12.35 -15.45 0.09
N LYS A 180 12.81 -16.67 0.35
CA LYS A 180 14.21 -17.06 0.18
C LYS A 180 14.40 -17.49 -1.27
N PHE A 181 15.00 -16.64 -2.08
CA PHE A 181 15.40 -17.04 -3.43
C PHE A 181 16.61 -17.96 -3.28
N GLY A 182 16.39 -19.27 -3.47
CA GLY A 182 17.41 -20.28 -3.34
C GLY A 182 18.64 -19.97 -4.19
N ARG A 183 19.83 -20.27 -3.66
CA ARG A 183 21.02 -20.42 -4.48
C ARG A 183 20.72 -21.55 -5.45
N GLY A 184 20.57 -21.24 -6.74
CA GLY A 184 20.67 -22.27 -7.77
C GLY A 184 22.00 -23.01 -7.59
N LEU A 185 21.90 -24.31 -7.62
CA LEU A 185 23.01 -25.26 -7.61
C LEU A 185 23.99 -24.95 -8.73
#